data_933fb09fb817688c914780922528178f
#
_entry.id   933fb09fb817688c914780922528178f
#
_cell.length_a   1.000
_cell.length_b   1.000
_cell.length_c   1.000
_cell.angle_alpha   90.00
_cell.angle_beta   90.00
_cell.angle_gamma   90.00
#
_symmetry.space_group_name_H-M   'P 1'
#
loop_
_entity.id
_entity.type
_entity.pdbx_description
1 polymer ?
#
loop_
_entity_poly.entity_id
_entity_poly.type
_entity_poly.pdbx_seq_one_letter_code
_entity_poly.pdbx_strand_id
1 'polypeptide(L)'
;MADSRIPYVNRPSVVLPALVLAGIIGFFGLHGTGGEWLDFQVQSWFWNGSDWLIPKDAGWFHRLTYDGPKAGLILFAVGLLWAIAFPARSPAWLGRRRAVFLFVSMAAIALTCTQLRDVTQMATPRALKVYGAVAPNAWEHLLLFDAKPVGYPSNAFPAGHASGGFALLSLAFAWGTPSVRLRGVLIGCLYGGAMGLYQIARGEHFLSHTLATAAIAWLVAAILARWMKPAGVSLTS
;
A
#
# COMPACT_ATOMS: atom_id res chain seq x y z
N MET A 1 11.96 -1.62 45.63
CA MET A 1 10.98 -2.31 44.80
C MET A 1 10.59 -1.33 43.69
N ALA A 2 11.16 -1.46 42.49
CA ALA A 2 10.83 -0.61 41.36
C ALA A 2 9.54 -1.12 40.74
N ASP A 3 8.51 -0.29 40.76
CA ASP A 3 7.21 -0.55 40.13
C ASP A 3 7.40 -0.59 38.60
N SER A 4 7.59 -1.80 38.07
CA SER A 4 7.69 -2.06 36.63
C SER A 4 6.30 -2.02 36.00
N ARG A 5 5.66 -0.85 35.98
CA ARG A 5 4.44 -0.66 35.21
C ARG A 5 4.78 -0.81 33.73
N ILE A 6 4.41 -1.97 33.17
CA ILE A 6 4.47 -2.21 31.74
C ILE A 6 3.58 -1.14 31.08
N PRO A 7 4.12 -0.32 30.16
CA PRO A 7 3.35 0.77 29.58
C PRO A 7 2.11 0.21 28.89
N TYR A 8 0.97 0.84 29.18
CA TYR A 8 -0.33 0.59 28.58
C TYR A 8 -0.18 0.57 27.04
N VAL A 9 -0.29 -0.61 26.44
CA VAL A 9 -0.27 -0.74 24.98
C VAL A 9 -1.61 -0.20 24.47
N ASN A 10 -1.66 1.09 24.17
CA ASN A 10 -2.82 1.71 23.56
C ASN A 10 -3.28 0.90 22.34
N ARG A 11 -4.56 0.53 22.32
CA ARG A 11 -5.16 -0.14 21.15
C ARG A 11 -4.90 0.70 19.91
N PRO A 12 -4.49 0.12 18.78
CA PRO A 12 -4.27 0.88 17.55
C PRO A 12 -5.51 1.70 17.21
N SER A 13 -5.31 3.01 16.96
CA SER A 13 -6.39 3.84 16.46
C SER A 13 -6.73 3.43 15.03
N VAL A 14 -8.00 3.19 14.76
CA VAL A 14 -8.54 2.97 13.40
C VAL A 14 -9.14 4.25 12.83
N VAL A 15 -9.44 5.23 13.70
CA VAL A 15 -10.07 6.49 13.31
C VAL A 15 -9.11 7.33 12.46
N LEU A 16 -7.86 7.50 12.91
CA LEU A 16 -6.90 8.32 12.18
C LEU A 16 -6.63 7.81 10.76
N PRO A 17 -6.29 6.52 10.52
CA PRO A 17 -6.11 6.05 9.15
C PRO A 17 -7.40 6.09 8.32
N ALA A 18 -8.58 5.94 8.92
CA ALA A 18 -9.84 6.12 8.21
C ALA A 18 -10.07 7.57 7.78
N LEU A 19 -9.78 8.55 8.65
CA LEU A 19 -9.88 9.97 8.31
C LEU A 19 -8.86 10.37 7.24
N VAL A 20 -7.63 9.84 7.33
CA VAL A 20 -6.59 10.07 6.30
C VAL A 20 -7.04 9.51 4.96
N LEU A 21 -7.58 8.29 4.93
CA LEU A 21 -8.11 7.69 3.70
C LEU A 21 -9.27 8.51 3.14
N ALA A 22 -10.23 8.92 3.98
CA ALA A 22 -11.35 9.77 3.58
C ALA A 22 -10.88 11.12 3.03
N GLY A 23 -9.88 11.74 3.66
CA GLY A 23 -9.25 12.97 3.18
C GLY A 23 -8.58 12.80 1.81
N ILE A 24 -7.85 11.71 1.59
CA ILE A 24 -7.24 11.40 0.30
C ILE A 24 -8.33 11.20 -0.77
N ILE A 25 -9.35 10.40 -0.47
CA ILE A 25 -10.47 10.16 -1.40
C ILE A 25 -11.22 11.46 -1.70
N GLY A 26 -11.50 12.30 -0.69
CA GLY A 26 -12.17 13.58 -0.88
C GLY A 26 -11.32 14.56 -1.71
N PHE A 27 -10.02 14.68 -1.39
CA PHE A 27 -9.14 15.62 -2.07
C PHE A 27 -8.85 15.24 -3.53
N PHE A 28 -8.59 13.95 -3.81
CA PHE A 28 -8.25 13.49 -5.16
C PHE A 28 -9.44 12.96 -5.97
N GLY A 29 -10.55 12.60 -5.32
CA GLY A 29 -11.70 11.99 -5.98
C GLY A 29 -12.81 12.97 -6.34
N LEU A 30 -12.78 14.22 -5.86
CA LEU A 30 -13.80 15.25 -6.12
C LEU A 30 -13.25 16.37 -6.99
N HIS A 31 -14.09 16.92 -7.89
CA HIS A 31 -13.76 18.07 -8.71
C HIS A 31 -13.53 19.33 -7.86
N GLY A 32 -12.63 20.20 -8.33
CA GLY A 32 -12.40 21.53 -7.76
C GLY A 32 -11.60 21.56 -6.46
N THR A 33 -11.12 20.43 -5.95
CA THR A 33 -10.31 20.35 -4.72
C THR A 33 -8.83 20.65 -4.91
N GLY A 34 -8.34 20.59 -6.16
CA GLY A 34 -6.92 20.70 -6.50
C GLY A 34 -6.17 19.36 -6.53
N GLY A 35 -6.81 18.25 -6.12
CA GLY A 35 -6.19 16.92 -6.09
C GLY A 35 -5.83 16.43 -7.49
N GLU A 36 -6.72 16.61 -8.46
CA GLU A 36 -6.46 16.29 -9.86
C GLU A 36 -5.25 17.06 -10.39
N TRP A 37 -5.20 18.37 -10.15
CA TRP A 37 -4.04 19.19 -10.53
C TRP A 37 -2.74 18.66 -9.93
N LEU A 38 -2.74 18.25 -8.66
CA LEU A 38 -1.56 17.70 -8.00
C LEU A 38 -1.11 16.38 -8.63
N ASP A 39 -2.05 15.49 -8.98
CA ASP A 39 -1.75 14.24 -9.67
C ASP A 39 -1.07 14.51 -11.02
N PHE A 40 -1.59 15.46 -11.81
CA PHE A 40 -1.00 15.86 -13.09
C PHE A 40 0.36 16.54 -12.92
N GLN A 41 0.54 17.40 -11.89
CA GLN A 41 1.82 18.03 -11.60
C GLN A 41 2.90 17.01 -11.26
N VAL A 42 2.60 16.07 -10.39
CA VAL A 42 3.56 14.99 -10.06
C VAL A 42 3.86 14.14 -11.28
N GLN A 43 2.85 13.84 -12.10
CA GLN A 43 3.02 13.02 -13.29
C GLN A 43 3.89 13.71 -14.35
N SER A 44 3.82 15.06 -14.46
CA SER A 44 4.65 15.84 -15.39
C SER A 44 6.15 15.77 -15.12
N TRP A 45 6.58 15.38 -13.92
CA TRP A 45 8.01 15.15 -13.61
C TRP A 45 8.55 13.88 -14.25
N PHE A 46 7.66 12.99 -14.69
CA PHE A 46 8.01 11.67 -15.24
C PHE A 46 7.61 11.48 -16.71
N TRP A 47 6.96 12.49 -17.31
CA TRP A 47 6.54 12.50 -18.71
C TRP A 47 7.18 13.66 -19.46
N ASN A 48 7.94 13.37 -20.51
CA ASN A 48 8.67 14.39 -21.28
C ASN A 48 7.94 14.91 -22.51
N GLY A 49 6.70 14.52 -22.74
CA GLY A 49 5.89 14.87 -23.91
C GLY A 49 5.79 13.75 -24.96
N SER A 50 6.67 12.76 -24.91
CA SER A 50 6.65 11.58 -25.81
C SER A 50 6.78 10.25 -25.04
N ASP A 51 7.63 10.23 -24.01
CA ASP A 51 7.99 9.02 -23.30
C ASP A 51 7.97 9.20 -21.78
N TRP A 52 7.73 8.10 -21.10
CA TRP A 52 7.85 8.00 -19.64
C TRP A 52 9.31 7.85 -19.22
N LEU A 53 9.66 8.44 -18.08
CA LEU A 53 11.01 8.33 -17.50
C LEU A 53 11.50 6.88 -17.42
N ILE A 54 10.59 5.97 -17.09
CA ILE A 54 10.86 4.54 -17.09
C ILE A 54 10.00 3.87 -18.15
N PRO A 55 10.60 3.33 -19.23
CA PRO A 55 9.88 2.64 -20.27
C PRO A 55 9.13 1.39 -19.76
N LYS A 56 8.10 0.97 -20.49
CA LYS A 56 7.38 -0.26 -20.16
C LYS A 56 8.31 -1.47 -20.18
N ASP A 57 9.22 -1.50 -21.14
CA ASP A 57 10.18 -2.59 -21.38
C ASP A 57 11.56 -2.25 -20.80
N ALA A 58 11.61 -1.86 -19.52
CA ALA A 58 12.85 -1.45 -18.84
C ALA A 58 13.83 -2.62 -18.56
N GLY A 59 13.58 -3.84 -19.07
CA GLY A 59 14.50 -4.97 -19.06
C GLY A 59 15.03 -5.33 -17.66
N TRP A 60 16.37 -5.35 -17.50
CA TRP A 60 17.02 -5.68 -16.23
C TRP A 60 16.68 -4.70 -15.09
N PHE A 61 16.47 -3.43 -15.42
CA PHE A 61 16.10 -2.40 -14.43
C PHE A 61 14.73 -2.71 -13.80
N HIS A 62 13.75 -3.16 -14.60
CA HIS A 62 12.47 -3.63 -14.08
C HIS A 62 12.63 -4.84 -13.15
N ARG A 63 13.45 -5.80 -13.55
CA ARG A 63 13.73 -6.98 -12.72
C ARG A 63 14.33 -6.60 -11.38
N LEU A 64 15.27 -5.65 -11.34
CA LEU A 64 15.94 -5.23 -10.12
C LEU A 64 14.99 -4.40 -9.21
N THR A 65 14.26 -3.44 -9.78
CA THR A 65 13.53 -2.43 -9.01
C THR A 65 12.10 -2.84 -8.69
N TYR A 66 11.56 -3.84 -9.38
CA TYR A 66 10.20 -4.34 -9.16
C TYR A 66 10.15 -5.84 -8.86
N ASP A 67 10.65 -6.69 -9.77
CA ASP A 67 10.55 -8.15 -9.58
C ASP A 67 11.37 -8.62 -8.37
N GLY A 68 12.56 -8.05 -8.15
CA GLY A 68 13.39 -8.36 -6.99
C GLY A 68 12.69 -8.03 -5.66
N PRO A 69 12.24 -6.78 -5.44
CA PRO A 69 11.43 -6.43 -4.28
C PRO A 69 10.19 -7.30 -4.11
N LYS A 70 9.44 -7.58 -5.19
CA LYS A 70 8.30 -8.47 -5.15
C LYS A 70 8.68 -9.89 -4.71
N ALA A 71 9.78 -10.44 -5.25
CA ALA A 71 10.29 -11.75 -4.82
C ALA A 71 10.68 -11.74 -3.34
N GLY A 72 11.30 -10.66 -2.84
CA GLY A 72 11.60 -10.48 -1.42
C GLY A 72 10.35 -10.52 -0.54
N LEU A 73 9.26 -9.88 -0.95
CA LEU A 73 7.97 -9.94 -0.24
C LEU A 73 7.37 -11.35 -0.25
N ILE A 74 7.46 -12.06 -1.36
CA ILE A 74 7.00 -13.45 -1.47
C ILE A 74 7.82 -14.36 -0.53
N LEU A 75 9.14 -14.23 -0.54
CA LEU A 75 10.03 -14.98 0.36
C LEU A 75 9.72 -14.66 1.83
N PHE A 76 9.46 -13.40 2.16
CA PHE A 76 9.03 -13.01 3.50
C PHE A 76 7.70 -13.68 3.89
N ALA A 77 6.70 -13.68 3.00
CA ALA A 77 5.42 -14.36 3.24
C ALA A 77 5.58 -15.88 3.41
N VAL A 78 6.45 -16.51 2.62
CA VAL A 78 6.80 -17.94 2.77
C VAL A 78 7.48 -18.19 4.12
N GLY A 79 8.40 -17.31 4.53
CA GLY A 79 9.03 -17.38 5.86
C GLY A 79 8.03 -17.25 7.00
N LEU A 80 7.01 -16.39 6.86
CA LEU A 80 5.92 -16.29 7.83
C LEU A 80 5.08 -17.59 7.89
N LEU A 81 4.74 -18.18 6.73
CA LEU A 81 4.04 -19.47 6.69
C LEU A 81 4.85 -20.58 7.35
N TRP A 82 6.16 -20.62 7.08
CA TRP A 82 7.05 -21.57 7.75
C TRP A 82 7.07 -21.37 9.27
N ALA A 83 7.13 -20.10 9.73
CA ALA A 83 7.08 -19.79 11.16
C ALA A 83 5.73 -20.15 11.82
N ILE A 84 4.65 -20.10 11.07
CA ILE A 84 3.32 -20.54 11.53
C ILE A 84 3.27 -22.07 11.67
N ALA A 85 3.84 -22.78 10.70
CA ALA A 85 3.84 -24.24 10.65
C ALA A 85 4.80 -24.86 11.68
N PHE A 86 5.98 -24.24 11.87
CA PHE A 86 7.06 -24.74 12.70
C PHE A 86 7.50 -23.74 13.80
N PRO A 87 6.60 -23.38 14.73
CA PRO A 87 6.87 -22.31 15.70
C PRO A 87 8.07 -22.61 16.62
N ALA A 88 8.34 -23.88 16.92
CA ALA A 88 9.49 -24.31 17.73
C ALA A 88 10.85 -24.09 17.03
N ARG A 89 10.86 -23.98 15.69
CA ARG A 89 12.07 -23.74 14.88
C ARG A 89 12.19 -22.26 14.47
N SER A 90 11.21 -21.43 14.82
CA SER A 90 11.18 -20.01 14.48
C SER A 90 11.89 -19.18 15.54
N PRO A 91 12.44 -18.01 15.17
CA PRO A 91 13.01 -17.09 16.15
C PRO A 91 12.00 -16.73 17.26
N ALA A 92 12.41 -16.78 18.51
CA ALA A 92 11.54 -16.54 19.66
C ALA A 92 10.86 -15.15 19.63
N TRP A 93 11.54 -14.14 19.04
CA TRP A 93 10.99 -12.79 18.89
C TRP A 93 9.79 -12.73 17.94
N LEU A 94 9.67 -13.65 16.95
CA LEU A 94 8.58 -13.64 15.99
C LEU A 94 7.31 -14.28 16.59
N GLY A 95 7.40 -15.50 17.11
CA GLY A 95 6.29 -16.23 17.68
C GLY A 95 5.14 -16.48 16.68
N ARG A 96 4.41 -17.57 16.84
CA ARG A 96 3.33 -17.97 15.93
C ARG A 96 2.27 -16.88 15.74
N ARG A 97 1.86 -16.21 16.84
CA ARG A 97 0.80 -15.19 16.81
C ARG A 97 1.17 -13.99 15.93
N ARG A 98 2.43 -13.51 16.05
CA ARG A 98 2.94 -12.40 15.21
C ARG A 98 3.07 -12.82 13.77
N ALA A 99 3.56 -14.04 13.50
CA ALA A 99 3.67 -14.56 12.15
C ALA A 99 2.29 -14.66 11.46
N VAL A 100 1.26 -15.18 12.15
CA VAL A 100 -0.13 -15.21 11.66
C VAL A 100 -0.64 -13.79 11.37
N PHE A 101 -0.46 -12.87 12.32
CA PHE A 101 -0.90 -11.48 12.13
C PHE A 101 -0.26 -10.83 10.90
N LEU A 102 1.06 -10.95 10.75
CA LEU A 102 1.79 -10.36 9.62
C LEU A 102 1.34 -10.99 8.30
N PHE A 103 1.24 -12.32 8.23
CA PHE A 103 0.79 -13.01 7.03
C PHE A 103 -0.64 -12.63 6.63
N VAL A 104 -1.57 -12.66 7.58
CA VAL A 104 -2.98 -12.29 7.35
C VAL A 104 -3.09 -10.82 6.95
N SER A 105 -2.28 -9.92 7.54
CA SER A 105 -2.26 -8.50 7.15
C SER A 105 -1.77 -8.33 5.72
N MET A 106 -0.70 -9.00 5.32
CA MET A 106 -0.20 -8.94 3.93
C MET A 106 -1.25 -9.43 2.93
N ALA A 107 -1.87 -10.57 3.21
CA ALA A 107 -2.90 -11.14 2.34
C ALA A 107 -4.15 -10.24 2.28
N ALA A 108 -4.63 -9.74 3.42
CA ALA A 108 -5.81 -8.89 3.48
C ALA A 108 -5.60 -7.56 2.76
N ILE A 109 -4.44 -6.91 2.93
CA ILE A 109 -4.12 -5.65 2.25
C ILE A 109 -4.06 -5.85 0.73
N ALA A 110 -3.36 -6.90 0.26
CA ALA A 110 -3.27 -7.19 -1.15
C ALA A 110 -4.65 -7.50 -1.76
N LEU A 111 -5.46 -8.31 -1.07
CA LEU A 111 -6.82 -8.66 -1.50
C LEU A 111 -7.72 -7.42 -1.53
N THR A 112 -7.72 -6.60 -0.47
CA THR A 112 -8.51 -5.37 -0.42
C THR A 112 -8.17 -4.43 -1.58
N CYS A 113 -6.88 -4.19 -1.85
CA CYS A 113 -6.46 -3.35 -2.98
C CYS A 113 -6.87 -3.95 -4.32
N THR A 114 -6.81 -5.27 -4.49
CA THR A 114 -7.23 -5.94 -5.73
C THR A 114 -8.73 -5.80 -5.95
N GLN A 115 -9.55 -6.07 -4.93
CA GLN A 115 -11.02 -5.94 -5.04
C GLN A 115 -11.46 -4.49 -5.28
N LEU A 116 -10.88 -3.53 -4.57
CA LEU A 116 -11.19 -2.12 -4.78
C LEU A 116 -10.82 -1.65 -6.19
N ARG A 117 -9.73 -2.15 -6.76
CA ARG A 117 -9.29 -1.81 -8.11
C ARG A 117 -10.33 -2.19 -9.16
N ASP A 118 -10.97 -3.36 -8.99
CA ASP A 118 -11.99 -3.84 -9.92
C ASP A 118 -13.29 -3.02 -9.83
N VAL A 119 -13.57 -2.45 -8.65
CA VAL A 119 -14.79 -1.65 -8.41
C VAL A 119 -14.61 -0.18 -8.83
N THR A 120 -13.43 0.40 -8.65
CA THR A 120 -13.20 1.84 -8.82
C THR A 120 -13.07 2.28 -10.27
N GLN A 121 -12.74 1.39 -11.18
CA GLN A 121 -12.64 1.64 -12.62
C GLN A 121 -11.85 2.92 -12.95
N MET A 122 -10.58 2.98 -12.54
CA MET A 122 -9.69 4.11 -12.83
C MET A 122 -8.67 3.74 -13.89
N ALA A 123 -8.44 4.65 -14.84
CA ALA A 123 -7.42 4.51 -15.86
C ALA A 123 -6.02 4.76 -15.32
N THR A 124 -5.01 4.10 -15.90
CA THR A 124 -3.61 4.45 -15.67
C THR A 124 -3.27 5.75 -16.44
N PRO A 125 -2.33 6.57 -15.95
CA PRO A 125 -1.85 7.74 -16.72
C PRO A 125 -1.49 7.38 -18.16
N ARG A 126 -0.83 6.27 -18.37
CA ARG A 126 -0.40 5.77 -19.69
C ARG A 126 -1.56 5.52 -20.67
N ALA A 127 -2.77 5.29 -20.18
CA ALA A 127 -3.96 5.07 -20.99
C ALA A 127 -4.70 6.38 -21.33
N LEU A 128 -4.20 7.53 -20.87
CA LEU A 128 -4.86 8.82 -21.09
C LEU A 128 -4.34 9.53 -22.35
N LYS A 129 -5.25 10.16 -23.07
CA LYS A 129 -4.94 10.96 -24.26
C LYS A 129 -3.92 12.06 -23.98
N VAL A 130 -4.00 12.71 -22.82
CA VAL A 130 -3.08 13.77 -22.39
C VAL A 130 -1.63 13.29 -22.31
N TYR A 131 -1.41 11.99 -22.17
CA TYR A 131 -0.08 11.37 -22.16
C TYR A 131 0.19 10.55 -23.45
N GLY A 132 -0.39 10.96 -24.58
CA GLY A 132 -0.08 10.41 -25.88
C GLY A 132 -0.72 9.05 -26.19
N ALA A 133 -1.66 8.57 -25.37
CA ALA A 133 -2.41 7.37 -25.73
C ALA A 133 -3.23 7.59 -27.02
N VAL A 134 -3.25 6.57 -27.91
CA VAL A 134 -3.96 6.62 -29.19
C VAL A 134 -5.14 5.64 -29.22
N ALA A 135 -6.17 6.00 -30.01
CA ALA A 135 -7.35 5.15 -30.18
C ALA A 135 -6.96 3.74 -30.67
N PRO A 136 -7.71 2.69 -30.30
CA PRO A 136 -8.95 2.71 -29.51
C PRO A 136 -8.75 2.76 -27.98
N ASN A 137 -7.51 2.71 -27.48
CA ASN A 137 -7.18 2.62 -26.05
C ASN A 137 -6.84 3.97 -25.40
N ALA A 138 -7.30 5.06 -25.98
CA ALA A 138 -7.06 6.41 -25.50
C ALA A 138 -8.29 6.94 -24.75
N TRP A 139 -8.12 7.27 -23.47
CA TRP A 139 -9.19 7.67 -22.57
C TRP A 139 -9.00 9.09 -22.05
N GLU A 140 -10.11 9.76 -21.71
CA GLU A 140 -10.06 10.99 -20.92
C GLU A 140 -9.83 10.64 -19.45
N HIS A 141 -9.23 11.57 -18.70
CA HIS A 141 -9.12 11.41 -17.25
C HIS A 141 -10.50 11.59 -16.62
N LEU A 142 -10.89 10.64 -15.76
CA LEU A 142 -12.11 10.69 -14.97
C LEU A 142 -11.76 10.48 -13.50
N LEU A 143 -12.36 11.28 -12.63
CA LEU A 143 -12.17 11.16 -11.20
C LEU A 143 -12.93 9.95 -10.62
N LEU A 144 -12.63 9.62 -9.38
CA LEU A 144 -13.15 8.41 -8.72
C LEU A 144 -14.68 8.29 -8.79
N PHE A 145 -15.40 9.39 -8.63
CA PHE A 145 -16.86 9.42 -8.57
C PHE A 145 -17.55 9.77 -9.90
N ASP A 146 -16.80 10.00 -10.96
CA ASP A 146 -17.37 10.25 -12.28
C ASP A 146 -18.00 8.99 -12.86
N ALA A 147 -19.05 9.16 -13.66
CA ALA A 147 -19.63 8.07 -14.42
C ALA A 147 -18.63 7.57 -15.46
N LYS A 148 -18.36 6.27 -15.49
CA LYS A 148 -17.42 5.64 -16.41
C LYS A 148 -18.13 5.11 -17.65
N PRO A 149 -17.65 5.40 -18.87
CA PRO A 149 -18.19 4.80 -20.07
C PRO A 149 -17.90 3.29 -20.15
N VAL A 150 -18.68 2.58 -20.94
CA VAL A 150 -18.48 1.15 -21.17
C VAL A 150 -17.07 0.90 -21.72
N GLY A 151 -16.36 -0.05 -21.14
CA GLY A 151 -14.99 -0.39 -21.51
C GLY A 151 -13.91 0.51 -20.91
N TYR A 152 -14.26 1.46 -20.04
CA TYR A 152 -13.26 2.28 -19.35
C TYR A 152 -12.31 1.39 -18.52
N PRO A 153 -10.99 1.65 -18.52
CA PRO A 153 -10.02 0.82 -17.81
C PRO A 153 -10.29 0.75 -16.30
N SER A 154 -10.05 -0.41 -15.69
CA SER A 154 -10.40 -0.67 -14.29
C SER A 154 -9.21 -1.07 -13.39
N ASN A 155 -7.97 -0.77 -13.80
CA ASN A 155 -6.82 -1.43 -13.15
C ASN A 155 -5.86 -0.49 -12.38
N ALA A 156 -6.21 0.78 -12.14
CA ALA A 156 -5.25 1.74 -11.62
C ALA A 156 -5.42 2.12 -10.15
N PHE A 157 -6.64 2.19 -9.61
CA PHE A 157 -6.88 2.67 -8.24
C PHE A 157 -7.53 1.59 -7.36
N PRO A 158 -7.04 1.37 -6.15
CA PRO A 158 -5.75 1.80 -5.60
C PRO A 158 -4.55 1.09 -6.25
N ALA A 159 -3.32 1.56 -5.97
CA ALA A 159 -2.10 1.04 -6.58
C ALA A 159 -1.77 -0.38 -6.08
N GLY A 160 -2.25 -1.40 -6.79
CA GLY A 160 -2.04 -2.81 -6.42
C GLY A 160 -0.57 -3.22 -6.33
N HIS A 161 0.29 -2.66 -7.17
CA HIS A 161 1.73 -2.93 -7.16
C HIS A 161 2.43 -2.48 -5.87
N ALA A 162 2.02 -1.34 -5.30
CA ALA A 162 2.56 -0.81 -4.06
C ALA A 162 1.98 -1.49 -2.79
N SER A 163 0.85 -2.20 -2.91
CA SER A 163 0.14 -2.78 -1.76
C SER A 163 0.99 -3.81 -1.00
N GLY A 164 1.81 -4.61 -1.71
CA GLY A 164 2.74 -5.55 -1.09
C GLY A 164 3.79 -4.87 -0.23
N GLY A 165 4.37 -3.76 -0.71
CA GLY A 165 5.33 -2.96 0.03
C GLY A 165 4.69 -2.28 1.25
N PHE A 166 3.55 -1.62 1.08
CA PHE A 166 2.81 -1.00 2.18
C PHE A 166 2.23 -2.01 3.17
N ALA A 167 2.07 -3.28 2.79
CA ALA A 167 1.66 -4.33 3.73
C ALA A 167 2.68 -4.50 4.89
N LEU A 168 3.95 -4.12 4.69
CA LEU A 168 4.96 -4.07 5.74
C LEU A 168 4.67 -3.04 6.83
N LEU A 169 3.72 -2.10 6.63
CA LEU A 169 3.20 -1.24 7.71
C LEU A 169 2.63 -2.06 8.88
N SER A 170 2.19 -3.29 8.63
CA SER A 170 1.76 -4.22 9.70
C SER A 170 2.85 -4.49 10.73
N LEU A 171 4.15 -4.39 10.36
CA LEU A 171 5.27 -4.50 11.30
C LEU A 171 5.17 -3.49 12.45
N ALA A 172 4.60 -2.31 12.21
CA ALA A 172 4.40 -1.29 13.24
C ALA A 172 3.47 -1.74 14.38
N PHE A 173 2.67 -2.78 14.16
CA PHE A 173 1.70 -3.29 15.12
C PHE A 173 2.07 -4.63 15.72
N ALA A 174 3.05 -5.34 15.15
CA ALA A 174 3.42 -6.68 15.57
C ALA A 174 4.11 -6.71 16.96
N TRP A 175 4.73 -5.60 17.36
CA TRP A 175 5.42 -5.44 18.66
C TRP A 175 4.98 -4.18 19.37
N GLY A 176 5.00 -4.19 20.72
CA GLY A 176 4.50 -3.09 21.54
C GLY A 176 5.48 -1.93 21.74
N THR A 177 6.76 -2.05 21.38
CA THR A 177 7.79 -1.05 21.67
C THR A 177 7.77 0.09 20.66
N PRO A 178 7.87 1.37 21.09
CA PRO A 178 7.82 2.53 20.20
C PRO A 178 8.88 2.52 19.09
N SER A 179 10.11 2.10 19.42
CA SER A 179 11.21 2.03 18.44
C SER A 179 10.96 1.01 17.33
N VAL A 180 10.38 -0.16 17.67
CA VAL A 180 10.02 -1.17 16.67
C VAL A 180 8.84 -0.70 15.83
N ARG A 181 7.88 0.00 16.44
CA ARG A 181 6.76 0.60 15.72
C ARG A 181 7.26 1.60 14.67
N LEU A 182 8.16 2.52 15.05
CA LEU A 182 8.74 3.48 14.12
C LEU A 182 9.47 2.79 12.97
N ARG A 183 10.30 1.78 13.27
CA ARG A 183 11.00 0.99 12.23
C ARG A 183 10.00 0.32 11.28
N GLY A 184 8.91 -0.26 11.80
CA GLY A 184 7.86 -0.85 10.98
C GLY A 184 7.20 0.14 10.04
N VAL A 185 6.90 1.37 10.52
CA VAL A 185 6.38 2.46 9.70
C VAL A 185 7.40 2.83 8.61
N LEU A 186 8.67 3.07 8.99
CA LEU A 186 9.71 3.45 8.04
C LEU A 186 9.91 2.37 6.96
N ILE A 187 9.99 1.10 7.34
CA ILE A 187 10.15 -0.02 6.39
C ILE A 187 8.96 -0.05 5.42
N GLY A 188 7.73 0.01 5.93
CA GLY A 188 6.52 -0.01 5.10
C GLY A 188 6.42 1.19 4.17
N CYS A 189 6.70 2.40 4.67
CA CYS A 189 6.68 3.62 3.85
C CYS A 189 7.79 3.63 2.79
N LEU A 190 9.02 3.23 3.14
CA LEU A 190 10.13 3.20 2.19
C LEU A 190 9.91 2.14 1.11
N TYR A 191 9.51 0.94 1.51
CA TYR A 191 9.33 -0.15 0.56
C TYR A 191 8.10 0.08 -0.33
N GLY A 192 6.95 0.41 0.26
CA GLY A 192 5.72 0.71 -0.48
C GLY A 192 5.83 1.99 -1.30
N GLY A 193 6.48 3.02 -0.75
CA GLY A 193 6.74 4.28 -1.44
C GLY A 193 7.68 4.11 -2.63
N ALA A 194 8.77 3.35 -2.49
CA ALA A 194 9.67 3.07 -3.61
C ALA A 194 8.98 2.30 -4.74
N MET A 195 8.19 1.26 -4.39
CA MET A 195 7.39 0.53 -5.39
C MET A 195 6.33 1.43 -6.05
N GLY A 196 5.67 2.29 -5.27
CA GLY A 196 4.69 3.25 -5.79
C GLY A 196 5.33 4.29 -6.71
N LEU A 197 6.43 4.90 -6.30
CA LEU A 197 7.17 5.89 -7.08
C LEU A 197 7.67 5.30 -8.41
N TYR A 198 8.18 4.06 -8.37
CA TYR A 198 8.56 3.35 -9.58
C TYR A 198 7.40 3.23 -10.57
N GLN A 199 6.21 2.93 -10.11
CA GLN A 199 5.02 2.79 -10.96
C GLN A 199 4.47 4.16 -11.42
N ILE A 200 4.62 5.23 -10.63
CA ILE A 200 4.32 6.60 -11.04
C ILE A 200 5.26 7.00 -12.19
N ALA A 201 6.56 6.74 -12.05
CA ALA A 201 7.56 7.07 -13.06
C ALA A 201 7.38 6.29 -14.38
N ARG A 202 6.61 5.20 -14.38
CA ARG A 202 6.21 4.43 -15.54
C ARG A 202 4.86 4.85 -16.14
N GLY A 203 4.12 5.75 -15.50
CA GLY A 203 2.77 6.10 -15.90
C GLY A 203 1.71 5.03 -15.60
N GLU A 204 1.98 4.11 -14.68
CA GLU A 204 1.03 3.05 -14.31
C GLU A 204 0.09 3.49 -13.17
N HIS A 205 0.50 4.47 -12.35
CA HIS A 205 -0.31 5.00 -11.26
C HIS A 205 -0.10 6.50 -11.08
N PHE A 206 -1.14 7.20 -10.62
CA PHE A 206 -1.03 8.55 -10.06
C PHE A 206 -0.54 8.54 -8.62
N LEU A 207 -0.14 9.70 -8.10
CA LEU A 207 0.22 9.88 -6.69
C LEU A 207 -0.93 9.47 -5.76
N SER A 208 -2.14 9.92 -6.06
CA SER A 208 -3.36 9.59 -5.33
C SER A 208 -3.57 8.09 -5.14
N HIS A 209 -3.30 7.29 -6.18
CA HIS A 209 -3.42 5.82 -6.13
C HIS A 209 -2.46 5.21 -5.10
N THR A 210 -1.23 5.71 -5.05
CA THR A 210 -0.20 5.25 -4.11
C THR A 210 -0.50 5.67 -2.68
N LEU A 211 -0.94 6.93 -2.47
CA LEU A 211 -1.32 7.44 -1.15
C LEU A 211 -2.54 6.71 -0.58
N ALA A 212 -3.55 6.47 -1.41
CA ALA A 212 -4.72 5.69 -1.01
C ALA A 212 -4.32 4.26 -0.60
N THR A 213 -3.43 3.62 -1.34
CA THR A 213 -2.90 2.29 -0.99
C THR A 213 -2.20 2.28 0.37
N ALA A 214 -1.38 3.29 0.65
CA ALA A 214 -0.72 3.43 1.96
C ALA A 214 -1.74 3.58 3.10
N ALA A 215 -2.77 4.42 2.92
CA ALA A 215 -3.82 4.65 3.91
C ALA A 215 -4.70 3.39 4.11
N ILE A 216 -5.05 2.67 3.04
CA ILE A 216 -5.76 1.39 3.11
C ILE A 216 -4.91 0.36 3.86
N ALA A 217 -3.63 0.23 3.54
CA ALA A 217 -2.73 -0.70 4.21
C ALA A 217 -2.62 -0.40 5.71
N TRP A 218 -2.50 0.88 6.08
CA TRP A 218 -2.49 1.31 7.47
C TRP A 218 -3.80 0.98 8.18
N LEU A 219 -4.94 1.30 7.57
CA LEU A 219 -6.27 1.04 8.14
C LEU A 219 -6.50 -0.46 8.36
N VAL A 220 -6.25 -1.30 7.34
CA VAL A 220 -6.42 -2.75 7.42
C VAL A 220 -5.50 -3.35 8.49
N ALA A 221 -4.22 -2.95 8.53
CA ALA A 221 -3.28 -3.41 9.55
C ALA A 221 -3.71 -2.99 10.96
N ALA A 222 -4.23 -1.77 11.16
CA ALA A 222 -4.73 -1.30 12.44
C ALA A 222 -5.99 -2.06 12.90
N ILE A 223 -6.92 -2.33 11.99
CA ILE A 223 -8.12 -3.15 12.26
C ILE A 223 -7.70 -4.55 12.71
N LEU A 224 -6.85 -5.23 11.93
CA LEU A 224 -6.39 -6.57 12.25
C LEU A 224 -5.58 -6.61 13.57
N ALA A 225 -4.73 -5.61 13.82
CA ALA A 225 -3.99 -5.50 15.07
C ALA A 225 -4.91 -5.34 16.30
N ARG A 226 -6.01 -4.59 16.14
CA ARG A 226 -7.01 -4.42 17.21
C ARG A 226 -7.71 -5.72 17.55
N TRP A 227 -7.96 -6.58 16.57
CA TRP A 227 -8.64 -7.85 16.76
C TRP A 227 -7.69 -8.96 17.19
N MET A 228 -6.57 -9.11 16.50
CA MET A 228 -5.62 -10.21 16.71
C MET A 228 -4.65 -9.96 17.88
N LYS A 229 -4.44 -8.70 18.29
CA LYS A 229 -3.58 -8.28 19.41
C LYS A 229 -2.18 -8.91 19.35
N PRO A 230 -1.43 -8.76 18.25
CA PRO A 230 -0.17 -9.48 18.02
C PRO A 230 0.92 -9.18 19.04
N ALA A 231 0.95 -7.98 19.60
CA ALA A 231 1.91 -7.54 20.62
C ALA A 231 1.69 -8.19 22.01
N GLY A 232 0.65 -8.98 22.18
CA GLY A 232 0.21 -9.50 23.46
C GLY A 232 -0.70 -8.52 24.20
N VAL A 233 -1.59 -9.03 25.04
CA VAL A 233 -2.33 -8.24 26.03
C VAL A 233 -1.60 -8.45 27.34
N SER A 234 -1.10 -7.41 27.97
CA SER A 234 -0.87 -7.43 29.41
C SER A 234 -2.26 -7.50 30.06
N LEU A 235 -2.66 -8.69 30.47
CA LEU A 235 -3.78 -8.86 31.38
C LEU A 235 -3.25 -8.47 32.76
N THR A 236 -3.32 -7.20 33.09
CA THR A 236 -3.36 -6.79 34.49
C THR A 236 -4.83 -6.75 34.85
N SER A 237 -5.27 -7.82 35.51
CA SER A 237 -6.47 -7.83 36.35
C SER A 237 -6.33 -6.84 37.47
#